data_2193971bd3227d82873d34969fab1759
#
_entry.id   2193971bd3227d82873d34969fab1759
#
_cell.length_a   1.000
_cell.length_b   1.000
_cell.length_c   1.000
_cell.angle_alpha   90.00
_cell.angle_beta   90.00
_cell.angle_gamma   90.00
#
_symmetry.space_group_name_H-M   'P 1'
#
loop_
_entity.id
_entity.type
_entity.pdbx_description
1 polymer ?
#
loop_
_entity_poly.entity_id
_entity_poly.type
_entity_poly.pdbx_seq_one_letter_code
_entity_poly.pdbx_strand_id
1 'polypeptide(L)'
;VIRLGRIALEALSMATLLTHKKEIPSWLGVCIVLAEETCVSAMIPRCISDQRFVSDTLPQKAQTGPCSNNCCGSFIVPNTLPPGSPQIAPTRAIPRVPDPRLSVADFYSHFVNTNSPVIITGHMTLARGWSPTEFWRDLSVLLKDKSTEHRLVPVEVGRFQEGQGAGVITLGDLVRNYLVSSNLCHCTAGMAPLTHYNLLGAEDESSRGNSRMSIAYMSQHPIFHQIPAFQHMFCIPPFTLGRLYPNVGAINAWLGTKDTTTTLHRDPYNNILAQTAGFKYIRLYSTSQTKFLYAEPAVRGTNDNTFMRSPVCVENPDLTQFPLFSSALYYETILGPGDMLFIPYGMWHYVRSLTTSFSINFWWK
;
A
#
# COMPACT_ATOMS: atom_id res chain seq x y z
N VAL A 1 -15.21 -10.51 27.71
CA VAL A 1 -14.02 -9.67 27.53
C VAL A 1 -13.62 -9.66 26.05
N ILE A 2 -13.40 -10.81 25.40
CA ILE A 2 -12.97 -10.89 23.99
C ILE A 2 -13.96 -10.20 23.04
N ARG A 3 -15.26 -10.38 23.23
CA ARG A 3 -16.30 -9.75 22.40
C ARG A 3 -16.36 -8.24 22.57
N LEU A 4 -16.16 -7.74 23.79
CA LEU A 4 -16.10 -6.30 24.08
C LEU A 4 -14.82 -5.67 23.50
N GLY A 5 -13.68 -6.36 23.60
CA GLY A 5 -12.43 -5.92 22.98
C GLY A 5 -12.54 -5.79 21.45
N ARG A 6 -13.22 -6.73 20.79
CA ARG A 6 -13.47 -6.67 19.33
C ARG A 6 -14.33 -5.45 18.97
N ILE A 7 -15.43 -5.21 19.67
CA ILE A 7 -16.31 -4.05 19.42
C ILE A 7 -15.53 -2.74 19.63
N ALA A 8 -14.68 -2.67 20.67
CA ALA A 8 -13.87 -1.49 20.93
C ALA A 8 -12.84 -1.26 19.80
N LEU A 9 -12.18 -2.31 19.30
CA LEU A 9 -11.24 -2.23 18.18
C LEU A 9 -11.92 -1.82 16.87
N GLU A 10 -13.11 -2.35 16.59
CA GLU A 10 -13.92 -1.96 15.43
C GLU A 10 -14.34 -0.48 15.52
N ALA A 11 -14.78 -0.03 16.70
CA ALA A 11 -15.14 1.37 16.94
C ALA A 11 -13.94 2.31 16.80
N LEU A 12 -12.76 1.92 17.32
CA LEU A 12 -11.53 2.68 17.22
C LEU A 12 -11.06 2.78 15.76
N SER A 13 -11.12 1.68 15.00
CA SER A 13 -10.77 1.65 13.58
C SER A 13 -11.73 2.51 12.76
N MET A 14 -13.03 2.46 13.05
CA MET A 14 -14.03 3.31 12.39
C MET A 14 -13.81 4.79 12.71
N ALA A 15 -13.49 5.13 13.95
CA ALA A 15 -13.15 6.49 14.35
C ALA A 15 -11.92 7.00 13.61
N THR A 16 -10.85 6.19 13.49
CA THR A 16 -9.65 6.54 12.72
C THR A 16 -9.96 6.77 11.24
N LEU A 17 -10.86 5.99 10.65
CA LEU A 17 -11.32 6.20 9.28
C LEU A 17 -12.10 7.51 9.11
N LEU A 18 -12.91 7.87 10.09
CA LEU A 18 -13.68 9.12 10.09
C LEU A 18 -12.78 10.35 10.27
N THR A 19 -11.62 10.25 10.95
CA THR A 19 -10.67 11.38 11.13
C THR A 19 -10.12 11.91 9.81
N HIS A 20 -10.04 11.09 8.78
CA HIS A 20 -9.66 11.55 7.45
C HIS A 20 -10.70 12.47 6.78
N LYS A 21 -11.92 12.55 7.27
CA LYS A 21 -13.02 13.36 6.69
C LYS A 21 -13.26 14.71 7.37
N LYS A 22 -12.33 15.23 8.19
CA LYS A 22 -12.36 16.57 8.82
C LYS A 22 -13.59 16.94 9.71
N GLU A 23 -14.49 16.02 10.00
CA GLU A 23 -15.69 16.30 10.80
C GLU A 23 -15.83 15.35 11.97
N ILE A 24 -14.93 15.46 12.97
CA ILE A 24 -15.05 14.64 14.18
C ILE A 24 -15.65 15.48 15.30
N PRO A 25 -16.75 15.06 15.92
CA PRO A 25 -17.21 15.64 17.17
C PRO A 25 -16.13 15.48 18.24
N SER A 26 -15.86 16.53 19.01
CA SER A 26 -14.82 16.57 20.06
C SER A 26 -14.93 15.44 21.11
N TRP A 27 -16.14 14.94 21.38
CA TRP A 27 -16.38 13.83 22.28
C TRP A 27 -15.87 12.48 21.75
N LEU A 28 -15.77 12.30 20.44
CA LEU A 28 -15.30 11.05 19.85
C LEU A 28 -13.79 10.87 20.08
N GLY A 29 -13.01 11.96 20.08
CA GLY A 29 -11.60 11.93 20.45
C GLY A 29 -11.36 11.41 21.86
N VAL A 30 -12.20 11.83 22.81
CA VAL A 30 -12.14 11.34 24.20
C VAL A 30 -12.51 9.85 24.29
N CYS A 31 -13.53 9.40 23.54
CA CYS A 31 -13.90 7.99 23.49
C CYS A 31 -12.79 7.11 22.87
N ILE A 32 -12.05 7.61 21.89
CA ILE A 32 -10.91 6.91 21.28
C ILE A 32 -9.80 6.72 22.32
N VAL A 33 -9.40 7.77 23.03
CA VAL A 33 -8.35 7.70 24.06
C VAL A 33 -8.76 6.74 25.17
N LEU A 34 -9.99 6.79 25.66
CA LEU A 34 -10.49 5.90 26.69
C LEU A 34 -10.57 4.44 26.21
N ALA A 35 -10.93 4.20 24.95
CA ALA A 35 -10.96 2.86 24.37
C ALA A 35 -9.53 2.31 24.18
N GLU A 36 -8.58 3.13 23.76
CA GLU A 36 -7.16 2.76 23.66
C GLU A 36 -6.58 2.40 25.03
N GLU A 37 -6.78 3.23 26.06
CA GLU A 37 -6.30 2.96 27.41
C GLU A 37 -6.93 1.70 28.00
N THR A 38 -8.23 1.48 27.77
CA THR A 38 -8.95 0.32 28.29
C THR A 38 -8.56 -0.98 27.56
N CYS A 39 -8.42 -0.95 26.25
CA CYS A 39 -7.99 -2.10 25.46
C CYS A 39 -6.51 -2.44 25.69
N VAL A 40 -5.63 -1.44 25.74
CA VAL A 40 -4.21 -1.62 26.03
C VAL A 40 -4.01 -2.16 27.44
N SER A 41 -4.70 -1.63 28.45
CA SER A 41 -4.60 -2.12 29.82
C SER A 41 -5.16 -3.54 30.01
N ALA A 42 -6.12 -3.96 29.19
CA ALA A 42 -6.72 -5.30 29.25
C ALA A 42 -5.92 -6.35 28.45
N MET A 43 -5.04 -5.94 27.51
CA MET A 43 -4.30 -6.82 26.59
C MET A 43 -2.81 -6.91 26.86
N ILE A 44 -2.25 -6.14 27.80
CA ILE A 44 -0.83 -6.25 28.16
C ILE A 44 -0.67 -7.15 29.39
N PRO A 45 -0.26 -8.42 29.23
CA PRO A 45 0.53 -9.07 30.26
C PRO A 45 1.93 -8.43 30.13
N ARG A 46 2.31 -7.68 31.13
CA ARG A 46 3.66 -7.26 31.51
C ARG A 46 4.79 -7.84 30.65
N CYS A 47 5.18 -7.17 29.59
CA CYS A 47 6.43 -7.43 28.85
C CYS A 47 6.99 -6.11 28.29
N ILE A 48 7.29 -5.17 29.17
CA ILE A 48 8.23 -4.07 28.89
C ILE A 48 9.37 -4.22 29.89
N SER A 49 10.25 -5.16 29.65
CA SER A 49 11.61 -5.18 30.22
C SER A 49 12.52 -6.25 29.60
N ASP A 50 12.49 -6.52 28.31
CA ASP A 50 13.55 -7.35 27.73
C ASP A 50 13.90 -6.91 26.31
N GLN A 51 15.04 -6.24 26.21
CA GLN A 51 15.74 -5.92 24.95
C GLN A 51 16.30 -7.18 24.24
N ARG A 52 15.70 -8.36 24.42
CA ARG A 52 16.19 -9.65 23.90
C ARG A 52 15.34 -10.27 22.80
N PHE A 53 14.58 -9.45 22.05
CA PHE A 53 13.70 -10.01 21.00
C PHE A 53 14.27 -9.99 19.57
N VAL A 54 15.57 -9.74 19.39
CA VAL A 54 16.16 -9.63 18.03
C VAL A 54 16.98 -10.85 17.61
N SER A 55 17.27 -11.85 18.48
CA SER A 55 18.24 -12.87 18.10
C SER A 55 17.72 -14.30 17.88
N ASP A 56 16.51 -14.69 18.29
CA ASP A 56 16.24 -16.14 18.38
C ASP A 56 14.93 -16.69 17.77
N THR A 57 14.27 -15.99 16.83
CA THR A 57 13.15 -16.64 16.11
C THR A 57 13.13 -16.31 14.61
N LEU A 58 14.17 -16.72 13.90
CA LEU A 58 13.92 -17.25 12.55
C LEU A 58 13.10 -18.52 12.76
N PRO A 59 11.90 -18.65 12.21
CA PRO A 59 11.19 -19.92 12.30
C PRO A 59 12.03 -20.97 11.59
N GLN A 60 12.60 -21.90 12.38
CA GLN A 60 12.95 -23.20 11.85
C GLN A 60 11.74 -23.69 11.09
N LYS A 61 11.96 -24.22 9.87
CA LYS A 61 10.95 -24.84 9.02
C LYS A 61 9.93 -25.54 9.91
N ALA A 62 8.72 -24.96 10.00
CA ALA A 62 7.60 -25.66 10.59
C ALA A 62 7.45 -26.93 9.74
N GLN A 63 7.74 -28.08 10.35
CA GLN A 63 7.35 -29.37 9.82
C GLN A 63 5.82 -29.38 9.86
N THR A 64 5.22 -28.92 8.79
CA THR A 64 3.80 -29.17 8.53
C THR A 64 3.69 -30.65 8.24
N GLY A 65 3.07 -31.39 9.15
CA GLY A 65 2.61 -32.73 8.86
C GLY A 65 1.77 -32.71 7.57
N PRO A 66 1.76 -33.78 6.81
CA PRO A 66 1.09 -33.81 5.50
C PRO A 66 -0.42 -33.60 5.68
N CYS A 67 -0.92 -32.40 5.38
CA CYS A 67 -2.30 -32.21 4.98
C CYS A 67 -2.48 -33.02 3.68
N SER A 68 -3.30 -34.06 3.72
CA SER A 68 -3.54 -34.94 2.60
C SER A 68 -4.33 -34.34 1.42
N ASN A 69 -4.56 -33.04 1.42
CA ASN A 69 -5.15 -32.28 0.32
C ASN A 69 -4.46 -30.89 0.21
N ASN A 70 -3.75 -30.71 -0.88
CA ASN A 70 -2.98 -29.50 -1.27
C ASN A 70 -3.85 -28.26 -1.54
N CYS A 71 -4.82 -27.97 -0.69
CA CYS A 71 -5.79 -26.85 -0.88
C CYS A 71 -5.57 -25.65 0.04
N CYS A 72 -4.46 -25.62 0.84
CA CYS A 72 -4.14 -24.44 1.63
C CYS A 72 -3.44 -23.41 0.75
N GLY A 73 -4.12 -22.31 0.47
CA GLY A 73 -3.53 -21.18 -0.26
C GLY A 73 -2.27 -20.67 0.38
N SER A 74 -1.27 -20.40 -0.43
CA SER A 74 -0.01 -19.83 0.03
C SER A 74 -0.21 -18.36 0.38
N PHE A 75 0.19 -17.97 1.60
CA PHE A 75 0.31 -16.57 2.00
C PHE A 75 1.54 -15.88 1.37
N ILE A 76 2.36 -16.61 0.63
CA ILE A 76 3.61 -16.13 0.09
C ILE A 76 3.40 -15.40 -1.24
N VAL A 77 3.72 -14.12 -1.28
CA VAL A 77 3.73 -13.33 -2.53
C VAL A 77 4.87 -13.81 -3.44
N PRO A 78 4.61 -14.08 -4.73
CA PRO A 78 5.63 -14.49 -5.68
C PRO A 78 6.78 -13.47 -5.78
N ASN A 79 8.03 -13.95 -5.91
CA ASN A 79 9.23 -13.12 -6.08
C ASN A 79 9.76 -13.15 -7.52
N THR A 80 8.89 -13.35 -8.48
CA THR A 80 9.22 -13.37 -9.90
C THR A 80 8.22 -12.49 -10.65
N LEU A 81 8.71 -11.79 -11.65
CA LEU A 81 7.84 -11.03 -12.54
C LEU A 81 6.91 -11.97 -13.31
N PRO A 82 5.61 -11.66 -13.38
CA PRO A 82 4.68 -12.44 -14.17
C PRO A 82 5.00 -12.34 -15.68
N PRO A 83 4.73 -13.38 -16.45
CA PRO A 83 4.81 -13.33 -17.90
C PRO A 83 3.97 -12.18 -18.47
N GLY A 84 4.47 -11.53 -19.52
CA GLY A 84 3.80 -10.38 -20.15
C GLY A 84 3.92 -9.07 -19.38
N SER A 85 4.83 -8.99 -18.38
CA SER A 85 5.16 -7.72 -17.73
C SER A 85 5.73 -6.70 -18.72
N PRO A 86 5.48 -5.39 -18.55
CA PRO A 86 5.99 -4.35 -19.43
C PRO A 86 7.52 -4.42 -19.60
N GLN A 87 8.00 -4.22 -20.81
CA GLN A 87 9.43 -4.09 -21.09
C GLN A 87 9.84 -2.63 -20.96
N ILE A 88 10.81 -2.35 -20.09
CA ILE A 88 11.27 -0.98 -19.84
C ILE A 88 12.28 -0.58 -20.89
N ALA A 89 11.98 0.48 -21.65
CA ALA A 89 12.92 1.02 -22.61
C ALA A 89 14.12 1.69 -21.90
N PRO A 90 15.38 1.39 -22.27
CA PRO A 90 16.55 1.96 -21.60
C PRO A 90 16.54 3.50 -21.54
N THR A 91 16.02 4.15 -22.58
CA THR A 91 15.91 5.62 -22.69
C THR A 91 14.89 6.24 -21.73
N ARG A 92 14.02 5.44 -21.12
CA ARG A 92 12.99 5.86 -20.17
C ARG A 92 13.24 5.33 -18.76
N ALA A 93 14.25 4.47 -18.59
CA ALA A 93 14.54 3.84 -17.32
C ALA A 93 14.94 4.88 -16.25
N ILE A 94 14.40 4.72 -15.05
CA ILE A 94 14.79 5.52 -13.89
C ILE A 94 16.17 5.05 -13.42
N PRO A 95 17.12 5.96 -13.13
CA PRO A 95 18.43 5.61 -12.60
C PRO A 95 18.34 4.78 -11.32
N ARG A 96 19.24 3.80 -11.17
CA ARG A 96 19.34 2.93 -9.99
C ARG A 96 20.68 3.16 -9.30
N VAL A 97 20.65 3.51 -8.02
CA VAL A 97 21.84 3.81 -7.21
C VAL A 97 21.86 2.91 -5.97
N PRO A 98 22.93 2.14 -5.73
CA PRO A 98 23.09 1.35 -4.51
C PRO A 98 23.23 2.24 -3.27
N ASP A 99 22.52 1.91 -2.18
CA ASP A 99 22.55 2.64 -0.90
C ASP A 99 23.99 2.92 -0.38
N PRO A 100 24.94 1.96 -0.38
CA PRO A 100 26.27 2.23 0.12
C PRO A 100 27.04 3.32 -0.64
N ARG A 101 26.57 3.69 -1.85
CA ARG A 101 27.19 4.72 -2.69
C ARG A 101 26.43 6.04 -2.68
N LEU A 102 25.33 6.14 -1.92
CA LEU A 102 24.48 7.31 -1.88
C LEU A 102 24.44 7.91 -0.48
N SER A 103 25.21 8.96 -0.26
CA SER A 103 25.08 9.76 0.96
C SER A 103 23.79 10.55 0.97
N VAL A 104 23.31 10.96 2.16
CA VAL A 104 22.14 11.86 2.27
C VAL A 104 22.40 13.18 1.55
N ALA A 105 23.63 13.71 1.64
CA ALA A 105 24.00 14.95 0.94
C ALA A 105 23.93 14.82 -0.58
N ASP A 106 24.46 13.71 -1.13
CA ASP A 106 24.39 13.42 -2.56
C ASP A 106 22.94 13.18 -3.02
N PHE A 107 22.13 12.49 -2.22
CA PHE A 107 20.73 12.32 -2.51
C PHE A 107 20.00 13.66 -2.67
N TYR A 108 20.23 14.61 -1.74
CA TYR A 108 19.62 15.93 -1.84
C TYR A 108 20.17 16.73 -3.03
N SER A 109 21.50 16.76 -3.21
CA SER A 109 22.12 17.57 -4.28
C SER A 109 21.76 17.09 -5.68
N HIS A 110 21.73 15.76 -5.90
CA HIS A 110 21.55 15.20 -7.23
C HIS A 110 20.09 14.87 -7.59
N PHE A 111 19.23 14.65 -6.59
CA PHE A 111 17.87 14.17 -6.88
C PHE A 111 16.79 15.12 -6.32
N VAL A 112 16.86 15.51 -5.05
CA VAL A 112 15.83 16.38 -4.48
C VAL A 112 15.90 17.78 -5.09
N ASN A 113 17.08 18.42 -5.09
CA ASN A 113 17.26 19.78 -5.58
C ASN A 113 17.10 19.90 -7.11
N THR A 114 17.32 18.82 -7.83
CA THR A 114 17.14 18.76 -9.29
C THR A 114 15.76 18.23 -9.72
N ASN A 115 14.92 17.88 -8.75
CA ASN A 115 13.60 17.29 -8.98
C ASN A 115 13.66 16.04 -9.89
N SER A 116 14.70 15.20 -9.71
CA SER A 116 14.99 14.02 -10.53
C SER A 116 14.67 12.73 -9.77
N PRO A 117 13.94 11.78 -10.37
CA PRO A 117 13.62 10.52 -9.70
C PRO A 117 14.85 9.59 -9.67
N VAL A 118 14.91 8.72 -8.66
CA VAL A 118 15.94 7.68 -8.53
C VAL A 118 15.39 6.46 -7.81
N ILE A 119 15.89 5.28 -8.15
CA ILE A 119 15.66 4.05 -7.41
C ILE A 119 16.89 3.76 -6.55
N ILE A 120 16.70 3.71 -5.24
CA ILE A 120 17.72 3.35 -4.26
C ILE A 120 17.60 1.84 -4.04
N THR A 121 18.70 1.12 -4.23
CA THR A 121 18.75 -0.34 -4.09
C THR A 121 19.62 -0.76 -2.92
N GLY A 122 19.30 -1.90 -2.28
CA GLY A 122 20.10 -2.47 -1.20
C GLY A 122 19.97 -1.76 0.15
N HIS A 123 19.03 -0.83 0.32
CA HIS A 123 18.76 -0.16 1.60
C HIS A 123 17.95 -1.03 2.56
N MET A 124 16.99 -1.79 2.06
CA MET A 124 16.05 -2.57 2.86
C MET A 124 16.68 -3.87 3.38
N THR A 125 17.57 -3.74 4.37
CA THR A 125 18.33 -4.84 4.98
C THR A 125 18.20 -4.85 6.50
N LEU A 126 18.46 -5.99 7.14
CA LEU A 126 18.48 -6.10 8.60
C LEU A 126 19.45 -5.11 9.23
N ALA A 127 20.62 -4.88 8.62
CA ALA A 127 21.62 -3.93 9.10
C ALA A 127 21.11 -2.47 9.10
N ARG A 128 20.08 -2.19 8.30
CA ARG A 128 19.39 -0.90 8.23
C ARG A 128 18.06 -0.89 9.00
N GLY A 129 17.77 -1.95 9.77
CA GLY A 129 16.56 -2.07 10.57
C GLY A 129 15.31 -2.42 9.77
N TRP A 130 15.47 -3.05 8.61
CA TRP A 130 14.36 -3.56 7.81
C TRP A 130 14.25 -5.08 7.95
N SER A 131 13.04 -5.58 8.11
CA SER A 131 12.79 -7.01 8.00
C SER A 131 13.17 -7.51 6.61
N PRO A 132 13.65 -8.77 6.48
CA PRO A 132 14.03 -9.33 5.19
C PRO A 132 12.87 -9.37 4.19
N THR A 133 13.17 -9.37 2.90
CA THR A 133 12.14 -9.47 1.83
C THR A 133 11.28 -10.72 1.97
N GLU A 134 11.85 -11.83 2.42
CA GLU A 134 11.12 -13.07 2.67
C GLU A 134 10.04 -12.90 3.74
N PHE A 135 10.32 -12.12 4.78
CA PHE A 135 9.35 -11.78 5.82
C PHE A 135 8.15 -11.00 5.24
N TRP A 136 8.42 -9.98 4.43
CA TRP A 136 7.37 -9.15 3.84
C TRP A 136 6.52 -9.90 2.81
N ARG A 137 7.07 -10.90 2.17
CA ARG A 137 6.36 -11.75 1.21
C ARG A 137 5.36 -12.70 1.88
N ASP A 138 5.58 -13.07 3.13
CA ASP A 138 4.65 -13.88 3.92
C ASP A 138 3.58 -12.99 4.55
N LEU A 139 2.45 -12.82 3.87
CA LEU A 139 1.36 -11.98 4.35
C LEU A 139 0.73 -12.51 5.66
N SER A 140 1.01 -13.76 6.07
CA SER A 140 0.54 -14.27 7.36
C SER A 140 1.12 -13.51 8.54
N VAL A 141 2.27 -12.84 8.36
CA VAL A 141 2.89 -12.00 9.39
C VAL A 141 1.99 -10.85 9.83
N LEU A 142 1.11 -10.38 8.94
CA LEU A 142 0.12 -9.34 9.23
C LEU A 142 -1.00 -9.83 10.16
N LEU A 143 -1.15 -11.15 10.30
CA LEU A 143 -2.21 -11.80 11.07
C LEU A 143 -1.69 -12.57 12.28
N LYS A 144 -0.41 -12.46 12.62
CA LYS A 144 0.19 -13.17 13.78
C LYS A 144 -0.47 -12.81 15.10
N ASP A 145 -0.87 -11.56 15.26
CA ASP A 145 -1.63 -11.11 16.41
C ASP A 145 -3.12 -11.08 16.04
N LYS A 146 -3.94 -11.82 16.80
CA LYS A 146 -5.40 -11.84 16.61
C LYS A 146 -6.04 -10.46 16.72
N SER A 147 -5.44 -9.53 17.44
CA SER A 147 -5.94 -8.15 17.53
C SER A 147 -5.81 -7.41 16.20
N THR A 148 -4.76 -7.70 15.42
CA THR A 148 -4.54 -7.07 14.10
C THR A 148 -5.52 -7.60 13.05
N GLU A 149 -5.90 -8.87 13.16
CA GLU A 149 -6.83 -9.53 12.26
C GLU A 149 -8.19 -8.83 12.17
N HIS A 150 -8.66 -8.28 13.29
CA HIS A 150 -9.95 -7.58 13.41
C HIS A 150 -9.88 -6.08 13.13
N ARG A 151 -8.71 -5.53 12.82
CA ARG A 151 -8.59 -4.12 12.45
C ARG A 151 -9.36 -3.83 11.17
N LEU A 152 -10.21 -2.80 11.22
CA LEU A 152 -10.90 -2.31 10.04
C LEU A 152 -9.96 -1.47 9.18
N VAL A 153 -9.95 -1.77 7.90
CA VAL A 153 -9.16 -1.05 6.90
C VAL A 153 -10.06 -0.63 5.75
N PRO A 154 -9.86 0.57 5.19
CA PRO A 154 -10.55 0.99 3.98
C PRO A 154 -10.00 0.21 2.79
N VAL A 155 -10.88 -0.20 1.91
CA VAL A 155 -10.52 -0.89 0.67
C VAL A 155 -11.28 -0.31 -0.50
N GLU A 156 -10.59 -0.23 -1.63
CA GLU A 156 -11.16 0.00 -2.93
C GLU A 156 -11.35 -1.36 -3.60
N VAL A 157 -12.57 -1.65 -4.06
CA VAL A 157 -12.92 -2.94 -4.66
C VAL A 157 -13.34 -2.74 -6.10
N GLY A 158 -12.85 -3.60 -6.99
CA GLY A 158 -13.11 -3.52 -8.43
C GLY A 158 -12.03 -2.77 -9.21
N ARG A 159 -12.20 -2.72 -10.54
CA ARG A 159 -11.30 -2.00 -11.43
C ARG A 159 -11.71 -0.54 -11.52
N PHE A 160 -10.73 0.36 -11.53
CA PHE A 160 -10.98 1.80 -11.67
C PHE A 160 -11.84 2.13 -12.92
N GLN A 161 -11.61 1.45 -14.02
CA GLN A 161 -12.33 1.66 -15.29
C GLN A 161 -13.76 1.10 -15.30
N GLU A 162 -14.07 0.14 -14.43
CA GLU A 162 -15.36 -0.55 -14.35
C GLU A 162 -16.26 0.01 -13.22
N GLY A 163 -15.83 1.09 -12.56
CA GLY A 163 -16.49 1.64 -11.38
C GLY A 163 -15.97 0.98 -10.11
N GLN A 164 -15.07 1.67 -9.43
CA GLN A 164 -14.45 1.21 -8.19
C GLN A 164 -15.36 1.54 -7.00
N GLY A 165 -15.72 0.52 -6.23
CA GLY A 165 -16.42 0.70 -4.95
C GLY A 165 -15.44 0.96 -3.82
N ALA A 166 -15.86 1.73 -2.82
CA ALA A 166 -15.12 1.90 -1.57
C ALA A 166 -15.85 1.17 -0.44
N GLY A 167 -15.11 0.48 0.41
CA GLY A 167 -15.65 -0.25 1.54
C GLY A 167 -14.70 -0.28 2.72
N VAL A 168 -15.18 -0.89 3.82
CA VAL A 168 -14.39 -1.13 5.02
C VAL A 168 -14.53 -2.60 5.39
N ILE A 169 -13.40 -3.30 5.50
CA ILE A 169 -13.36 -4.72 5.87
C ILE A 169 -12.30 -4.93 6.96
N THR A 170 -12.25 -6.11 7.57
CA THR A 170 -11.14 -6.42 8.48
C THR A 170 -9.85 -6.67 7.70
N LEU A 171 -8.71 -6.41 8.33
CA LEU A 171 -7.40 -6.76 7.73
C LEU A 171 -7.32 -8.27 7.46
N GLY A 172 -7.90 -9.09 8.35
CA GLY A 172 -8.01 -10.52 8.16
C GLY A 172 -8.79 -10.92 6.90
N ASP A 173 -9.91 -10.26 6.65
CA ASP A 173 -10.72 -10.51 5.45
C ASP A 173 -9.98 -10.06 4.18
N LEU A 174 -9.31 -8.89 4.21
CA LEU A 174 -8.49 -8.44 3.10
C LEU A 174 -7.43 -9.49 2.75
N VAL A 175 -6.67 -9.94 3.75
CA VAL A 175 -5.58 -10.91 3.51
C VAL A 175 -6.12 -12.25 3.03
N ARG A 176 -7.10 -12.84 3.72
CA ARG A 176 -7.56 -14.21 3.43
C ARG A 176 -8.41 -14.31 2.17
N ASN A 177 -9.34 -13.36 1.99
CA ASN A 177 -10.36 -13.49 0.95
C ASN A 177 -9.94 -12.87 -0.38
N TYR A 178 -9.01 -11.91 -0.36
CA TYR A 178 -8.56 -11.22 -1.58
C TYR A 178 -7.10 -11.51 -1.91
N LEU A 179 -6.18 -11.34 -0.96
CA LEU A 179 -4.75 -11.41 -1.27
C LEU A 179 -4.24 -12.84 -1.42
N VAL A 180 -4.76 -13.77 -0.62
CA VAL A 180 -4.38 -15.18 -0.67
C VAL A 180 -5.18 -15.93 -1.74
N SER A 181 -6.47 -15.67 -1.83
CA SER A 181 -7.36 -16.33 -2.82
C SER A 181 -6.97 -16.01 -4.26
N SER A 182 -6.34 -14.85 -4.50
CA SER A 182 -5.85 -14.48 -5.84
C SER A 182 -4.75 -15.40 -6.38
N ASN A 183 -4.15 -16.23 -5.52
CA ASN A 183 -3.12 -17.20 -5.89
C ASN A 183 -3.62 -18.65 -5.90
N LEU A 184 -4.93 -18.90 -5.69
CA LEU A 184 -5.49 -20.23 -5.53
C LEU A 184 -6.14 -20.79 -6.79
N CYS A 185 -5.87 -22.06 -7.02
CA CYS A 185 -6.57 -22.98 -7.88
C CYS A 185 -8.07 -23.10 -7.51
N HIS A 186 -8.91 -23.40 -8.47
CA HIS A 186 -10.37 -23.48 -8.46
C HIS A 186 -11.03 -24.45 -7.45
N CYS A 187 -10.43 -24.79 -6.32
CA CYS A 187 -10.91 -25.87 -5.44
C CYS A 187 -11.85 -25.45 -4.31
N THR A 188 -12.13 -24.17 -4.10
CA THR A 188 -13.03 -23.71 -3.02
C THR A 188 -14.43 -23.35 -3.52
N ALA A 189 -15.04 -24.24 -4.29
CA ALA A 189 -16.48 -24.23 -4.53
C ALA A 189 -17.20 -24.69 -3.26
N GLY A 190 -17.43 -23.82 -2.28
CA GLY A 190 -18.17 -24.19 -1.07
C GLY A 190 -18.15 -23.20 0.09
N MET A 191 -17.28 -22.21 0.10
CA MET A 191 -17.40 -21.13 1.07
C MET A 191 -18.15 -19.98 0.43
N ALA A 192 -19.40 -19.77 0.87
CA ALA A 192 -20.17 -18.60 0.49
C ALA A 192 -19.37 -17.33 0.79
N PRO A 193 -19.34 -16.34 -0.13
CA PRO A 193 -18.79 -15.01 0.18
C PRO A 193 -19.52 -14.50 1.43
N LEU A 194 -18.76 -14.14 2.46
CA LEU A 194 -19.31 -13.52 3.63
C LEU A 194 -20.15 -12.33 3.17
N THR A 195 -21.42 -12.34 3.55
CA THR A 195 -22.43 -11.35 3.24
C THR A 195 -21.86 -9.95 3.35
N HIS A 196 -21.89 -9.26 2.22
CA HIS A 196 -21.50 -7.86 2.07
C HIS A 196 -22.14 -7.02 3.18
N TYR A 197 -21.30 -6.41 4.01
CA TYR A 197 -21.72 -5.17 4.65
C TYR A 197 -21.91 -4.17 3.53
N ASN A 198 -23.17 -3.76 3.33
CA ASN A 198 -23.65 -2.94 2.23
C ASN A 198 -22.62 -1.95 1.73
N LEU A 199 -22.02 -2.24 0.58
CA LEU A 199 -21.39 -1.25 -0.28
C LEU A 199 -22.53 -0.29 -0.69
N LEU A 200 -22.48 0.95 -0.27
CA LEU A 200 -23.43 1.95 -0.65
C LEU A 200 -23.47 2.04 -2.19
N GLY A 201 -24.49 1.46 -2.80
CA GLY A 201 -24.96 1.84 -4.12
C GLY A 201 -24.64 0.93 -5.31
N ALA A 202 -24.49 -0.39 -5.17
CA ALA A 202 -24.48 -1.27 -6.34
C ALA A 202 -25.41 -2.48 -6.13
N GLU A 203 -26.67 -2.32 -6.48
CA GLU A 203 -27.56 -3.44 -6.76
C GLU A 203 -27.33 -3.86 -8.23
N ASP A 204 -26.61 -4.96 -8.45
CA ASP A 204 -26.74 -5.71 -9.69
C ASP A 204 -26.57 -7.21 -9.44
N GLU A 205 -27.70 -7.90 -9.32
CA GLU A 205 -27.80 -9.33 -9.13
C GLU A 205 -27.57 -10.16 -10.41
N SER A 206 -27.17 -9.60 -11.52
CA SER A 206 -27.23 -10.23 -12.84
C SER A 206 -25.99 -10.92 -13.36
N SER A 207 -24.89 -11.05 -12.59
CA SER A 207 -23.66 -11.72 -13.07
C SER A 207 -23.20 -12.92 -12.24
N ARG A 208 -24.11 -13.86 -11.94
CA ARG A 208 -23.75 -15.20 -11.50
C ARG A 208 -23.23 -16.01 -12.69
N GLY A 209 -21.92 -15.97 -12.95
CA GLY A 209 -21.40 -16.82 -14.02
C GLY A 209 -19.92 -16.79 -14.34
N ASN A 210 -19.09 -15.95 -13.70
CA ASN A 210 -17.64 -16.00 -13.89
C ASN A 210 -16.96 -15.60 -12.58
N SER A 211 -16.16 -16.49 -11.97
CA SER A 211 -15.36 -16.20 -10.80
C SER A 211 -14.19 -15.24 -11.17
N ARG A 212 -14.53 -13.99 -11.53
CA ARG A 212 -13.53 -12.93 -11.66
C ARG A 212 -12.95 -12.68 -10.27
N MET A 213 -11.67 -12.90 -10.12
CA MET A 213 -10.92 -12.56 -8.91
C MET A 213 -11.18 -11.09 -8.57
N SER A 214 -11.81 -10.85 -7.43
CA SER A 214 -12.12 -9.50 -6.98
C SER A 214 -10.83 -8.74 -6.71
N ILE A 215 -10.65 -7.57 -7.33
CA ILE A 215 -9.55 -6.66 -7.05
C ILE A 215 -9.87 -5.94 -5.75
N ALA A 216 -8.91 -5.93 -4.81
CA ALA A 216 -9.02 -5.20 -3.56
C ALA A 216 -7.72 -4.46 -3.26
N TYR A 217 -7.84 -3.20 -2.83
CA TYR A 217 -6.71 -2.32 -2.57
C TYR A 217 -6.93 -1.48 -1.32
N MET A 218 -6.12 -1.74 -0.29
CA MET A 218 -5.93 -0.80 0.82
C MET A 218 -4.91 0.24 0.37
N SER A 219 -5.40 1.39 -0.11
CA SER A 219 -4.58 2.49 -0.63
C SER A 219 -4.34 3.53 0.45
N GLN A 220 -3.13 4.09 0.50
CA GLN A 220 -2.75 5.24 1.34
C GLN A 220 -3.25 5.16 2.79
N HIS A 221 -3.10 4.00 3.44
CA HIS A 221 -3.62 3.80 4.78
C HIS A 221 -2.52 3.87 5.85
N PRO A 222 -2.66 4.71 6.91
CA PRO A 222 -1.66 4.87 7.96
C PRO A 222 -1.70 3.72 8.98
N ILE A 223 -1.69 2.47 8.53
CA ILE A 223 -1.83 1.26 9.36
C ILE A 223 -0.76 1.16 10.46
N PHE A 224 0.41 1.74 10.22
CA PHE A 224 1.52 1.75 11.17
C PHE A 224 1.23 2.58 12.42
N HIS A 225 0.32 3.58 12.34
CA HIS A 225 -0.18 4.30 13.49
C HIS A 225 -1.27 3.53 14.24
N GLN A 226 -2.03 2.70 13.52
CA GLN A 226 -3.08 1.87 14.12
C GLN A 226 -2.54 0.59 14.77
N ILE A 227 -1.43 0.05 14.25
CA ILE A 227 -0.81 -1.18 14.71
C ILE A 227 0.68 -0.90 14.97
N PRO A 228 1.04 -0.41 16.19
CA PRO A 228 2.42 -0.05 16.53
C PRO A 228 3.42 -1.18 16.33
N ALA A 229 3.01 -2.44 16.49
CA ALA A 229 3.86 -3.60 16.24
C ALA A 229 4.45 -3.61 14.82
N PHE A 230 3.75 -3.05 13.83
CA PHE A 230 4.23 -2.97 12.45
C PHE A 230 5.34 -1.93 12.26
N GLN A 231 5.48 -0.96 13.17
CA GLN A 231 6.57 0.03 13.12
C GLN A 231 7.94 -0.60 13.36
N HIS A 232 8.00 -1.75 14.05
CA HIS A 232 9.24 -2.47 14.29
C HIS A 232 9.74 -3.28 13.09
N MET A 233 8.96 -3.35 12.02
CA MET A 233 9.30 -4.12 10.82
C MET A 233 10.24 -3.36 9.87
N PHE A 234 10.40 -2.05 10.07
CA PHE A 234 11.24 -1.20 9.22
C PHE A 234 11.77 0.02 9.97
N CYS A 235 12.83 0.62 9.44
CA CYS A 235 13.31 1.93 9.86
C CYS A 235 12.99 2.99 8.82
N ILE A 236 12.74 4.22 9.29
CA ILE A 236 12.55 5.38 8.44
C ILE A 236 13.85 5.63 7.66
N PRO A 237 13.81 5.73 6.31
CA PRO A 237 15.02 5.97 5.53
C PRO A 237 15.71 7.28 5.93
N PRO A 238 17.06 7.31 6.06
CA PRO A 238 17.79 8.51 6.49
C PRO A 238 17.61 9.70 5.53
N PHE A 239 17.28 9.43 4.29
CA PHE A 239 16.96 10.43 3.26
C PHE A 239 15.76 11.32 3.62
N THR A 240 14.91 10.87 4.55
CA THR A 240 13.69 11.59 4.99
C THR A 240 13.79 12.10 6.43
N LEU A 241 14.86 11.76 7.17
CA LEU A 241 15.02 12.11 8.59
C LEU A 241 15.03 13.63 8.80
N GLY A 242 14.27 14.08 9.80
CA GLY A 242 14.13 15.49 10.13
C GLY A 242 13.28 16.30 9.14
N ARG A 243 12.81 15.66 8.07
CA ARG A 243 12.02 16.30 7.01
C ARG A 243 10.67 15.62 6.78
N LEU A 244 10.40 14.52 7.48
CA LEU A 244 9.06 13.93 7.47
C LEU A 244 8.05 14.96 7.97
N TYR A 245 6.98 15.09 7.23
CA TYR A 245 5.88 15.95 7.62
C TYR A 245 5.32 15.46 8.96
N PRO A 246 5.22 16.31 10.00
CA PRO A 246 4.90 15.86 11.36
C PRO A 246 3.46 15.36 11.54
N ASN A 247 2.62 15.48 10.52
CA ASN A 247 1.21 15.14 10.61
C ASN A 247 0.94 13.70 10.20
N VAL A 248 -0.15 13.17 10.72
CA VAL A 248 -0.72 11.86 10.40
C VAL A 248 -0.78 11.65 8.88
N GLY A 249 -0.27 10.53 8.40
CA GLY A 249 -0.27 10.19 7.00
C GLY A 249 1.09 10.33 6.30
N ALA A 250 2.14 10.74 7.01
CA ALA A 250 3.49 10.79 6.45
C ALA A 250 4.07 9.41 6.09
N ILE A 251 3.59 8.34 6.74
CA ILE A 251 3.97 6.95 6.48
C ILE A 251 2.71 6.14 6.21
N ASN A 252 2.51 5.67 4.98
CA ASN A 252 1.33 4.93 4.59
C ASN A 252 1.68 3.56 4.02
N ALA A 253 0.77 2.62 4.21
CA ALA A 253 0.77 1.31 3.58
C ALA A 253 -0.09 1.31 2.31
N TRP A 254 0.33 0.49 1.36
CA TRP A 254 -0.33 0.25 0.09
C TRP A 254 -0.33 -1.26 -0.16
N LEU A 255 -1.42 -1.93 0.18
CA LEU A 255 -1.54 -3.39 0.13
C LEU A 255 -2.71 -3.79 -0.75
N GLY A 256 -2.45 -4.57 -1.79
CA GLY A 256 -3.53 -4.96 -2.70
C GLY A 256 -3.18 -6.13 -3.60
N THR A 257 -4.21 -6.59 -4.31
CA THR A 257 -4.12 -7.65 -5.30
C THR A 257 -3.35 -7.17 -6.54
N LYS A 258 -3.03 -8.13 -7.42
CA LYS A 258 -2.64 -7.82 -8.79
C LYS A 258 -3.68 -6.90 -9.45
N ASP A 259 -3.23 -6.08 -10.39
CA ASP A 259 -4.02 -5.13 -11.21
C ASP A 259 -4.67 -3.96 -10.44
N THR A 260 -4.35 -3.78 -9.13
CA THR A 260 -4.69 -2.53 -8.46
C THR A 260 -3.94 -1.36 -9.09
N THR A 261 -4.66 -0.24 -9.28
CA THR A 261 -4.14 0.91 -10.03
C THR A 261 -4.34 2.20 -9.24
N THR A 262 -3.26 2.95 -9.09
CA THR A 262 -3.31 4.36 -8.68
C THR A 262 -3.18 5.20 -9.94
N THR A 263 -4.24 5.92 -10.30
CA THR A 263 -4.33 6.69 -11.54
C THR A 263 -3.34 7.84 -11.57
N LEU A 264 -3.09 8.39 -12.76
CA LEU A 264 -2.12 9.46 -12.95
C LEU A 264 -2.49 10.71 -12.16
N HIS A 265 -1.66 11.06 -11.19
CA HIS A 265 -1.85 12.21 -10.30
C HIS A 265 -0.52 12.78 -9.84
N ARG A 266 -0.54 13.91 -9.14
CA ARG A 266 0.62 14.48 -8.46
C ARG A 266 0.27 14.90 -7.04
N ASP A 267 1.24 14.77 -6.15
CA ASP A 267 1.16 15.14 -4.74
C ASP A 267 2.11 16.28 -4.40
N PRO A 268 1.78 17.12 -3.41
CA PRO A 268 2.63 18.22 -2.95
C PRO A 268 3.64 17.76 -1.89
N TYR A 269 4.27 16.61 -2.11
CA TYR A 269 5.27 16.01 -1.23
C TYR A 269 6.41 15.40 -2.04
N ASN A 270 7.61 15.38 -1.44
CA ASN A 270 8.61 14.40 -1.79
C ASN A 270 8.16 13.04 -1.24
N ASN A 271 8.46 11.96 -1.95
CA ASN A 271 7.97 10.63 -1.60
C ASN A 271 9.05 9.58 -1.84
N ILE A 272 9.32 8.74 -0.86
CA ILE A 272 10.03 7.47 -1.06
C ILE A 272 9.00 6.35 -0.97
N LEU A 273 8.82 5.63 -2.08
CA LEU A 273 8.00 4.43 -2.16
C LEU A 273 8.89 3.20 -2.04
N ALA A 274 8.86 2.55 -0.88
CA ALA A 274 9.59 1.32 -0.59
C ALA A 274 8.73 0.10 -0.95
N GLN A 275 9.21 -0.73 -1.88
CA GLN A 275 8.51 -1.94 -2.31
C GLN A 275 8.96 -3.13 -1.44
N THR A 276 8.08 -3.59 -0.55
CA THR A 276 8.42 -4.66 0.39
C THR A 276 8.10 -6.04 -0.16
N ALA A 277 7.00 -6.21 -0.90
CA ALA A 277 6.62 -7.46 -1.54
C ALA A 277 5.90 -7.24 -2.87
N GLY A 278 6.13 -8.14 -3.82
CA GLY A 278 5.53 -8.07 -5.15
C GLY A 278 6.14 -7.00 -6.05
N PHE A 279 5.53 -6.78 -7.20
CA PHE A 279 6.05 -5.89 -8.25
C PHE A 279 5.02 -4.86 -8.67
N LYS A 280 5.47 -3.63 -8.90
CA LYS A 280 4.65 -2.52 -9.41
C LYS A 280 5.27 -1.91 -10.66
N TYR A 281 4.46 -1.71 -11.70
CA TYR A 281 4.81 -0.89 -12.86
C TYR A 281 4.49 0.56 -12.57
N ILE A 282 5.43 1.46 -12.87
CA ILE A 282 5.34 2.88 -12.55
C ILE A 282 5.73 3.71 -13.75
N ARG A 283 4.95 4.76 -14.06
CA ARG A 283 5.34 5.84 -14.96
C ARG A 283 5.39 7.16 -14.20
N LEU A 284 6.43 7.94 -14.47
CA LEU A 284 6.64 9.27 -13.91
C LEU A 284 6.71 10.32 -15.02
N TYR A 285 6.03 11.45 -14.82
CA TYR A 285 6.09 12.57 -15.74
C TYR A 285 6.52 13.81 -14.99
N SER A 286 7.49 14.55 -15.53
CA SER A 286 7.92 15.80 -14.90
C SER A 286 6.78 16.82 -14.92
N THR A 287 6.84 17.82 -14.03
CA THR A 287 5.85 18.91 -13.97
C THR A 287 5.74 19.68 -15.28
N SER A 288 6.82 19.75 -16.08
CA SER A 288 6.81 20.36 -17.41
C SER A 288 5.88 19.67 -18.41
N GLN A 289 5.52 18.41 -18.16
CA GLN A 289 4.61 17.64 -18.99
C GLN A 289 3.14 17.89 -18.69
N THR A 290 2.79 18.63 -17.64
CA THR A 290 1.41 18.87 -17.17
C THR A 290 0.45 19.27 -18.29
N LYS A 291 0.90 20.09 -19.26
CA LYS A 291 0.10 20.54 -20.41
C LYS A 291 -0.35 19.38 -21.34
N PHE A 292 0.34 18.27 -21.33
CA PHE A 292 0.02 17.07 -22.13
C PHE A 292 -0.84 16.06 -21.37
N LEU A 293 -1.01 16.24 -20.05
CA LEU A 293 -1.64 15.27 -19.17
C LEU A 293 -3.11 15.58 -18.87
N TYR A 294 -3.69 16.64 -19.47
CA TYR A 294 -5.08 17.04 -19.23
C TYR A 294 -5.42 17.18 -17.75
N ALA A 295 -4.52 17.88 -17.04
CA ALA A 295 -4.55 18.00 -15.59
C ALA A 295 -5.80 18.74 -15.09
N GLU A 296 -6.45 18.20 -14.08
CA GLU A 296 -7.59 18.80 -13.38
C GLU A 296 -7.37 18.74 -11.85
N PRO A 297 -7.98 19.65 -11.06
CA PRO A 297 -7.95 19.56 -9.62
C PRO A 297 -8.49 18.22 -9.13
N ALA A 298 -7.87 17.60 -8.12
CA ALA A 298 -8.34 16.33 -7.57
C ALA A 298 -9.73 16.45 -6.94
N VAL A 299 -10.07 17.62 -6.39
CA VAL A 299 -11.41 17.95 -5.91
C VAL A 299 -12.12 18.80 -6.98
N ARG A 300 -13.18 18.27 -7.58
CA ARG A 300 -13.95 18.97 -8.61
C ARG A 300 -14.54 20.27 -8.06
N GLY A 301 -14.50 21.32 -8.88
CA GLY A 301 -15.04 22.63 -8.53
C GLY A 301 -14.17 23.48 -7.61
N THR A 302 -12.95 23.06 -7.34
CA THR A 302 -11.95 23.88 -6.62
C THR A 302 -10.86 24.37 -7.55
N ASN A 303 -10.21 25.47 -7.19
CA ASN A 303 -8.98 25.96 -7.84
C ASN A 303 -7.71 25.46 -7.11
N ASP A 304 -7.83 24.42 -6.28
CA ASP A 304 -6.70 23.85 -5.58
C ASP A 304 -5.83 23.02 -6.53
N ASN A 305 -4.70 23.57 -6.90
CA ASN A 305 -3.69 22.91 -7.73
C ASN A 305 -2.65 22.13 -6.91
N THR A 306 -2.86 21.97 -5.61
CA THR A 306 -1.96 21.22 -4.72
C THR A 306 -1.98 19.73 -5.04
N PHE A 307 -3.18 19.17 -5.15
CA PHE A 307 -3.43 17.82 -5.62
C PHE A 307 -4.11 17.87 -6.98
N MET A 308 -3.50 17.27 -7.97
CA MET A 308 -4.05 17.21 -9.33
C MET A 308 -4.07 15.78 -9.83
N ARG A 309 -5.02 15.50 -10.70
CA ARG A 309 -5.15 14.22 -11.39
C ARG A 309 -5.31 14.40 -12.89
N SER A 310 -5.11 13.33 -13.60
CA SER A 310 -5.36 13.23 -15.04
C SER A 310 -6.49 12.24 -15.31
N PRO A 311 -7.42 12.54 -16.21
CA PRO A 311 -8.45 11.59 -16.64
C PRO A 311 -7.91 10.53 -17.62
N VAL A 312 -6.67 10.67 -18.08
CA VAL A 312 -6.10 9.81 -19.12
C VAL A 312 -5.80 8.40 -18.58
N CYS A 313 -6.27 7.37 -19.28
CA CYS A 313 -5.87 6.00 -19.06
C CYS A 313 -4.45 5.79 -19.60
N VAL A 314 -3.45 5.75 -18.70
CA VAL A 314 -2.03 5.83 -19.05
C VAL A 314 -1.53 4.70 -19.97
N GLU A 315 -1.99 3.48 -19.76
CA GLU A 315 -1.53 2.31 -20.53
C GLU A 315 -2.35 2.05 -21.80
N ASN A 316 -3.55 2.61 -21.88
CA ASN A 316 -4.41 2.53 -23.05
C ASN A 316 -5.15 3.87 -23.27
N PRO A 317 -4.43 4.94 -23.68
CA PRO A 317 -5.00 6.26 -23.81
C PRO A 317 -5.93 6.37 -25.01
N ASP A 318 -7.10 6.98 -24.81
CA ASP A 318 -7.94 7.42 -25.91
C ASP A 318 -7.33 8.68 -26.55
N LEU A 319 -6.55 8.49 -27.61
CA LEU A 319 -5.89 9.59 -28.30
C LEU A 319 -6.85 10.44 -29.17
N THR A 320 -8.09 10.02 -29.35
CA THR A 320 -9.13 10.84 -29.97
C THR A 320 -9.60 11.90 -28.96
N GLN A 321 -9.80 11.50 -27.73
CA GLN A 321 -10.19 12.39 -26.64
C GLN A 321 -8.99 13.18 -26.08
N PHE A 322 -7.80 12.55 -26.00
CA PHE A 322 -6.60 13.11 -25.39
C PHE A 322 -5.39 13.14 -26.35
N PRO A 323 -5.46 13.81 -27.50
CA PRO A 323 -4.43 13.76 -28.54
C PRO A 323 -3.03 14.22 -28.08
N LEU A 324 -2.95 15.21 -27.19
CA LEU A 324 -1.68 15.73 -26.69
C LEU A 324 -0.90 14.73 -25.82
N PHE A 325 -1.60 13.72 -25.26
CA PHE A 325 -0.96 12.74 -24.40
C PHE A 325 0.13 11.93 -25.12
N SER A 326 -0.02 11.73 -26.44
CA SER A 326 0.99 11.06 -27.27
C SER A 326 2.37 11.73 -27.27
N SER A 327 2.42 13.04 -26.96
CA SER A 327 3.64 13.84 -26.91
C SER A 327 4.24 13.92 -25.50
N ALA A 328 3.60 13.33 -24.49
CA ALA A 328 4.08 13.38 -23.11
C ALA A 328 5.32 12.50 -22.93
N LEU A 329 6.41 13.10 -22.47
CA LEU A 329 7.64 12.37 -22.13
C LEU A 329 7.55 11.85 -20.69
N TYR A 330 8.01 10.60 -20.49
CA TYR A 330 7.93 9.95 -19.19
C TYR A 330 9.13 9.07 -18.90
N TYR A 331 9.37 8.84 -17.62
CA TYR A 331 10.19 7.75 -17.11
C TYR A 331 9.31 6.56 -16.76
N GLU A 332 9.87 5.36 -16.82
CA GLU A 332 9.17 4.15 -16.40
C GLU A 332 10.08 3.15 -15.70
N THR A 333 9.49 2.34 -14.84
CA THR A 333 10.19 1.27 -14.14
C THR A 333 9.25 0.17 -13.69
N ILE A 334 9.84 -1.00 -13.41
CA ILE A 334 9.23 -2.01 -12.54
C ILE A 334 9.97 -1.96 -11.22
N LEU A 335 9.24 -1.62 -10.15
CA LEU A 335 9.73 -1.60 -8.79
C LEU A 335 9.50 -2.97 -8.16
N GLY A 336 10.57 -3.62 -7.73
CA GLY A 336 10.55 -4.95 -7.13
C GLY A 336 10.90 -4.94 -5.64
N PRO A 337 10.78 -6.09 -4.94
CA PRO A 337 11.09 -6.20 -3.53
C PRO A 337 12.52 -5.74 -3.21
N GLY A 338 12.65 -4.86 -2.21
CA GLY A 338 13.94 -4.27 -1.80
C GLY A 338 14.29 -2.95 -2.48
N ASP A 339 13.52 -2.52 -3.49
CA ASP A 339 13.71 -1.24 -4.17
C ASP A 339 13.01 -0.09 -3.41
N MET A 340 13.60 1.08 -3.40
CA MET A 340 12.99 2.34 -2.95
C MET A 340 13.00 3.36 -4.07
N LEU A 341 11.84 3.80 -4.52
CA LEU A 341 11.71 4.84 -5.55
C LEU A 341 11.51 6.19 -4.89
N PHE A 342 12.40 7.13 -5.18
CA PHE A 342 12.16 8.54 -4.90
C PHE A 342 11.31 9.16 -6.01
N ILE A 343 10.17 9.70 -5.61
CA ILE A 343 9.26 10.49 -6.46
C ILE A 343 9.35 11.94 -5.97
N PRO A 344 9.95 12.85 -6.75
CA PRO A 344 10.09 14.26 -6.37
C PRO A 344 8.77 14.99 -6.15
N TYR A 345 8.82 16.09 -5.40
CA TYR A 345 7.69 17.00 -5.16
C TYR A 345 6.98 17.40 -6.47
N GLY A 346 5.67 17.17 -6.52
CA GLY A 346 4.83 17.56 -7.66
C GLY A 346 5.03 16.73 -8.93
N MET A 347 5.87 15.71 -8.92
CA MET A 347 6.04 14.80 -10.06
C MET A 347 4.80 13.96 -10.26
N TRP A 348 4.29 13.92 -11.49
CA TRP A 348 3.17 13.09 -11.88
C TRP A 348 3.55 11.62 -11.86
N HIS A 349 2.70 10.79 -11.30
CA HIS A 349 2.96 9.36 -11.22
C HIS A 349 1.69 8.53 -11.40
N TYR A 350 1.89 7.41 -12.07
CA TYR A 350 0.94 6.34 -12.31
C TYR A 350 1.54 5.04 -11.80
N VAL A 351 0.76 4.23 -11.08
CA VAL A 351 1.23 2.98 -10.49
C VAL A 351 0.22 1.86 -10.72
N ARG A 352 0.67 0.70 -11.21
CA ARG A 352 -0.13 -0.52 -11.32
C ARG A 352 0.60 -1.70 -10.69
N SER A 353 -0.08 -2.47 -9.87
CA SER A 353 0.45 -3.70 -9.28
C SER A 353 0.47 -4.83 -10.32
N LEU A 354 1.64 -5.42 -10.57
CA LEU A 354 1.83 -6.56 -11.48
C LEU A 354 1.55 -7.90 -10.80
N THR A 355 1.66 -7.93 -9.47
CA THR A 355 1.36 -9.05 -8.58
C THR A 355 0.60 -8.53 -7.37
N THR A 356 0.10 -9.39 -6.51
CA THR A 356 -0.18 -9.01 -5.12
C THR A 356 1.04 -8.27 -4.60
N SER A 357 0.86 -7.12 -3.96
CA SER A 357 1.98 -6.26 -3.58
C SER A 357 1.73 -5.51 -2.28
N PHE A 358 2.82 -5.29 -1.54
CA PHE A 358 2.87 -4.46 -0.35
C PHE A 358 3.97 -3.43 -0.51
N SER A 359 3.62 -2.15 -0.31
CA SER A 359 4.57 -1.03 -0.35
C SER A 359 4.35 -0.13 0.85
N ILE A 360 5.41 0.56 1.27
CA ILE A 360 5.38 1.59 2.31
C ILE A 360 5.87 2.89 1.67
N ASN A 361 5.16 3.99 1.88
CA ASN A 361 5.65 5.28 1.42
C ASN A 361 5.92 6.24 2.57
N PHE A 362 6.88 7.12 2.36
CA PHE A 362 7.33 8.15 3.28
C PHE A 362 7.20 9.51 2.59
N TRP A 363 6.30 10.36 3.09
CA TRP A 363 6.08 11.70 2.56
C TRP A 363 6.76 12.76 3.42
N TRP A 364 7.41 13.75 2.77
CA TRP A 364 7.96 14.93 3.43
C TRP A 364 7.93 16.15 2.51
N LYS A 365 8.15 17.36 3.09
CA LYS A 365 8.28 18.64 2.36
C LYS A 365 9.72 19.15 2.34
#